data_9c6f83ea89b99e3d1e5d720228061189
#
_entry.id   9c6f83ea89b99e3d1e5d720228061189
#
_cell.length_a   1.000
_cell.length_b   1.000
_cell.length_c   1.000
_cell.angle_alpha   90.00
_cell.angle_beta   90.00
_cell.angle_gamma   90.00
#
_symmetry.space_group_name_H-M   'P 1'
#
loop_
_entity.id
_entity.type
_entity.pdbx_description
1 polymer ?
#
loop_
_entity_poly.entity_id
_entity_poly.type
_entity_poly.pdbx_seq_one_letter_code
_entity_poly.pdbx_strand_id
1 'polypeptide(L)'
;VFGRRALRLLALNEPNDLIAWLQAAGKTEVAALAPEVFAAAAEGDRVARRVVVETVDLLAGDALACADRLATGRERVGFVLAGSVLLRQAGLARALARRIRSVRPAAVVSP
;
A
#
# COMPACT_ATOMS: atom_id res chain seq x y z
N VAL A 1 17.15 -2.00 -7.74
CA VAL A 1 16.68 -2.49 -6.97
C VAL A 1 15.29 -3.09 -7.06
N PHE A 2 14.15 -2.37 -6.95
CA PHE A 2 12.86 -3.03 -7.16
C PHE A 2 12.72 -3.54 -8.60
N GLY A 3 13.14 -2.77 -9.60
CA GLY A 3 13.07 -3.18 -10.99
C GLY A 3 13.84 -4.47 -11.27
N ARG A 4 15.03 -4.60 -10.70
CA ARG A 4 15.82 -5.83 -10.82
C ARG A 4 15.18 -7.01 -10.11
N ARG A 5 14.55 -6.78 -8.95
CA ARG A 5 13.80 -7.81 -8.24
C ARG A 5 12.64 -8.32 -9.08
N ALA A 6 11.87 -7.40 -9.66
CA ALA A 6 10.72 -7.76 -10.50
C ALA A 6 11.17 -8.57 -11.70
N LEU A 7 12.23 -8.15 -12.39
CA LEU A 7 12.77 -8.88 -13.54
C LEU A 7 13.23 -10.28 -13.15
N ARG A 8 13.90 -10.40 -12.02
CA ARG A 8 14.38 -11.69 -11.52
C ARG A 8 13.24 -12.63 -11.15
N LEU A 9 12.26 -12.10 -10.41
CA LEU A 9 11.10 -12.87 -9.96
C LEU A 9 10.28 -13.40 -11.14
N LEU A 10 10.14 -12.61 -12.19
CA LEU A 10 9.35 -12.94 -13.37
C LEU A 10 10.18 -13.65 -14.45
N ALA A 11 11.46 -13.89 -14.19
CA ALA A 11 12.41 -14.49 -15.15
C ALA A 11 12.51 -13.69 -16.46
N LEU A 12 12.48 -12.37 -16.36
CA LEU A 12 12.59 -11.47 -17.50
C LEU A 12 14.02 -10.95 -17.64
N ASN A 13 14.43 -10.65 -18.86
CA ASN A 13 15.81 -10.26 -19.17
C ASN A 13 16.00 -8.74 -19.22
N GLU A 14 15.02 -8.00 -19.68
CA GLU A 14 15.12 -6.56 -19.91
C GLU A 14 13.92 -5.81 -19.34
N PRO A 15 14.08 -4.51 -18.99
CA PRO A 15 12.97 -3.70 -18.48
C PRO A 15 11.77 -3.62 -19.42
N ASN A 16 11.98 -3.63 -20.74
CA ASN A 16 10.87 -3.61 -21.69
C ASN A 16 10.01 -4.87 -21.64
N ASP A 17 10.60 -6.00 -21.24
CA ASP A 17 9.86 -7.24 -21.05
C ASP A 17 8.83 -7.11 -19.93
N LEU A 18 9.13 -6.30 -18.93
CA LEU A 18 8.21 -6.02 -17.82
C LEU A 18 6.95 -5.30 -18.31
N ILE A 19 7.07 -4.39 -19.25
CA ILE A 19 5.92 -3.68 -19.84
C ILE A 19 4.99 -4.68 -20.53
N ALA A 20 5.53 -5.56 -21.35
CA ALA A 20 4.74 -6.59 -22.03
C ALA A 20 4.08 -7.53 -21.03
N TRP A 21 4.81 -7.92 -19.97
CA TRP A 21 4.29 -8.78 -18.92
C TRP A 21 3.11 -8.12 -18.21
N LEU A 22 3.24 -6.83 -17.85
CA LEU A 22 2.17 -6.07 -17.17
C LEU A 22 0.91 -5.97 -18.03
N GLN A 23 1.06 -5.79 -19.34
CA GLN A 23 -0.08 -5.71 -20.26
C GLN A 23 -0.83 -7.03 -20.37
N ALA A 24 -0.13 -8.15 -20.24
CA ALA A 24 -0.70 -9.49 -20.36
C ALA A 24 -1.18 -10.05 -19.01
N ALA A 25 -0.68 -9.54 -17.89
CA ALA A 25 -0.94 -10.08 -16.57
C ALA A 25 -2.32 -9.69 -16.04
N GLY A 26 -2.93 -10.60 -15.27
CA GLY A 26 -4.16 -10.31 -14.54
C GLY A 26 -3.88 -9.60 -13.23
N LYS A 27 -4.95 -9.12 -12.56
CA LYS A 27 -4.84 -8.40 -11.28
C LYS A 27 -4.13 -9.22 -10.21
N THR A 28 -4.39 -10.51 -10.12
CA THR A 28 -3.77 -11.39 -9.13
C THR A 28 -2.26 -11.49 -9.35
N GLU A 29 -1.84 -11.59 -10.61
CA GLU A 29 -0.43 -11.68 -10.96
C GLU A 29 0.32 -10.38 -10.64
N VAL A 30 -0.28 -9.23 -10.92
CA VAL A 30 0.29 -7.92 -10.58
C VAL A 30 0.34 -7.74 -9.05
N ALA A 31 -0.72 -8.12 -8.36
CA ALA A 31 -0.78 -8.05 -6.89
C ALA A 31 0.28 -8.92 -6.22
N ALA A 32 0.68 -10.01 -6.85
CA ALA A 32 1.74 -10.88 -6.32
C ALA A 32 3.10 -10.18 -6.24
N LEU A 33 3.29 -9.05 -6.92
CA LEU A 33 4.50 -8.24 -6.81
C LEU A 33 4.53 -7.35 -5.56
N ALA A 34 3.41 -7.19 -4.86
CA ALA A 34 3.34 -6.30 -3.70
C ALA A 34 4.38 -6.65 -2.62
N PRO A 35 4.60 -7.92 -2.23
CA PRO A 35 5.64 -8.25 -1.26
C PRO A 35 7.02 -7.75 -1.66
N GLU A 36 7.33 -7.73 -2.96
CA GLU A 36 8.63 -7.27 -3.47
C GLU A 36 8.79 -5.76 -3.31
N VAL A 37 7.71 -4.99 -3.46
CA VAL A 37 7.73 -3.55 -3.22
C VAL A 37 8.05 -3.27 -1.75
N PHE A 38 7.38 -3.96 -0.83
CA PHE A 38 7.60 -3.78 0.61
C PHE A 38 9.00 -4.22 1.03
N ALA A 39 9.50 -5.33 0.48
CA ALA A 39 10.85 -5.79 0.74
C ALA A 39 11.89 -4.79 0.24
N ALA A 40 11.72 -4.26 -0.96
CA ALA A 40 12.63 -3.25 -1.51
C ALA A 40 12.61 -1.97 -0.69
N ALA A 41 11.44 -1.52 -0.26
CA ALA A 41 11.30 -0.34 0.60
C ALA A 41 12.02 -0.54 1.93
N ALA A 42 11.92 -1.71 2.53
CA ALA A 42 12.62 -2.06 3.77
C ALA A 42 14.14 -2.06 3.59
N GLU A 43 14.63 -2.39 2.41
CA GLU A 43 16.05 -2.36 2.07
C GLU A 43 16.57 -0.97 1.70
N GLY A 44 15.70 0.03 1.65
CA GLY A 44 16.10 1.41 1.39
C GLY A 44 15.90 1.90 -0.03
N ASP A 45 15.21 1.14 -0.87
CA ASP A 45 14.93 1.58 -2.24
C ASP A 45 14.03 2.82 -2.23
N ARG A 46 14.49 3.90 -2.85
CA ARG A 46 13.78 5.18 -2.84
C ARG A 46 12.47 5.14 -3.59
N VAL A 47 12.44 4.46 -4.74
CA VAL A 47 11.22 4.35 -5.55
C VAL A 47 10.18 3.52 -4.82
N ALA A 48 10.59 2.38 -4.26
CA ALA A 48 9.70 1.52 -3.50
C ALA A 48 9.13 2.25 -2.27
N ARG A 49 9.96 2.99 -1.54
CA ARG A 49 9.52 3.80 -0.40
C ARG A 49 8.51 4.86 -0.80
N ARG A 50 8.76 5.53 -1.92
CA ARG A 50 7.81 6.53 -2.44
C ARG A 50 6.47 5.88 -2.77
N VAL A 51 6.48 4.73 -3.42
CA VAL A 51 5.25 4.00 -3.73
C VAL A 51 4.48 3.67 -2.46
N VAL A 52 5.15 3.19 -1.42
CA VAL A 52 4.51 2.87 -0.15
C VAL A 52 3.92 4.12 0.50
N VAL A 53 4.65 5.22 0.56
CA VAL A 53 4.18 6.48 1.15
C VAL A 53 2.97 7.02 0.39
N GLU A 54 3.03 7.06 -0.92
CA GLU A 54 1.92 7.54 -1.75
C GLU A 54 0.69 6.64 -1.60
N THR A 55 0.87 5.33 -1.48
CA THR A 55 -0.22 4.39 -1.24
C THR A 55 -0.89 4.66 0.11
N VAL A 56 -0.11 4.88 1.17
CA VAL A 56 -0.64 5.23 2.48
C VAL A 56 -1.44 6.53 2.41
N ASP A 57 -0.91 7.55 1.75
CA ASP A 57 -1.58 8.83 1.63
C ASP A 57 -2.90 8.73 0.86
N LEU A 58 -2.93 7.95 -0.22
CA LEU A 58 -4.14 7.74 -1.00
C LEU A 58 -5.21 6.99 -0.21
N LEU A 59 -4.82 5.90 0.45
CA LEU A 59 -5.75 5.11 1.25
C LEU A 59 -6.28 5.91 2.44
N ALA A 60 -5.41 6.63 3.14
CA ALA A 60 -5.80 7.47 4.25
C ALA A 60 -6.74 8.59 3.80
N GLY A 61 -6.43 9.22 2.67
CA GLY A 61 -7.26 10.27 2.09
C GLY A 61 -8.67 9.79 1.78
N ASP A 62 -8.80 8.63 1.16
CA ASP A 62 -10.09 8.04 0.85
C ASP A 62 -10.88 7.68 2.11
N ALA A 63 -10.21 7.07 3.10
CA ALA A 63 -10.83 6.68 4.35
C ALA A 63 -11.31 7.91 5.14
N LEU A 64 -10.50 8.95 5.21
CA LEU A 64 -10.84 10.18 5.91
C LEU A 64 -11.96 10.95 5.22
N ALA A 65 -12.00 10.95 3.88
CA ALA A 65 -13.09 11.56 3.13
C ALA A 65 -14.43 10.85 3.43
N CYS A 66 -14.41 9.53 3.52
CA CYS A 66 -15.59 8.76 3.91
C CYS A 66 -16.03 9.09 5.34
N ALA A 67 -15.08 9.18 6.27
CA ALA A 67 -15.36 9.51 7.66
C ALA A 67 -16.00 10.90 7.80
N ASP A 68 -15.50 11.88 7.04
CA ASP A 68 -16.03 13.24 7.05
C ASP A 68 -17.48 13.31 6.57
N ARG A 69 -17.91 12.38 5.72
CA ARG A 69 -19.30 12.29 5.27
C ARG A 69 -20.23 11.62 6.28
N LEU A 70 -19.66 10.73 7.11
CA LEU A 70 -20.45 9.93 8.04
C LEU A 70 -20.56 10.54 9.44
N ALA A 71 -19.62 11.37 9.84
CA ALA A 71 -19.50 11.86 11.20
C ALA A 71 -18.92 13.26 11.23
N THR A 72 -19.21 14.00 12.32
CA THR A 72 -18.56 15.29 12.57
C THR A 72 -17.10 15.05 12.99
N GLY A 73 -16.25 16.08 12.87
CA GLY A 73 -14.82 15.95 13.12
C GLY A 73 -14.43 15.46 14.50
N ARG A 74 -15.31 15.59 15.51
CA ARG A 74 -15.06 15.17 16.90
C ARG A 74 -15.62 13.79 17.23
N GLU A 75 -16.47 13.24 16.37
CA GLU A 75 -17.04 11.93 16.60
C GLU A 75 -15.98 10.84 16.41
N ARG A 76 -16.08 9.82 17.24
CA ARG A 76 -15.23 8.65 17.13
C ARG A 76 -15.65 7.82 15.95
N VAL A 77 -14.70 7.53 15.03
CA VAL A 77 -14.93 6.72 13.86
C VAL A 77 -14.05 5.49 13.93
N GLY A 78 -14.64 4.32 13.68
CA GLY A 78 -13.91 3.08 13.55
C GLY A 78 -13.51 2.84 12.10
N PHE A 79 -12.28 2.42 11.91
CA PHE A 79 -11.73 2.01 10.60
C PHE A 79 -11.30 0.57 10.69
N VAL A 80 -11.80 -0.26 9.77
CA VAL A 80 -11.42 -1.67 9.71
C VAL A 80 -10.52 -1.87 8.50
N LEU A 81 -9.34 -2.42 8.74
CA LEU A 81 -8.38 -2.74 7.70
C LEU A 81 -8.61 -4.16 7.21
N ALA A 82 -8.83 -4.32 5.92
CA ALA A 82 -9.16 -5.60 5.32
C ALA A 82 -8.33 -5.81 4.05
N GLY A 83 -8.34 -7.04 3.56
CA GLY A 83 -7.61 -7.43 2.37
C GLY A 83 -6.25 -8.01 2.67
N SER A 84 -5.78 -8.88 1.79
CA SER A 84 -4.57 -9.65 2.01
C SER A 84 -3.31 -8.80 2.15
N VAL A 85 -3.21 -7.69 1.42
CA VAL A 85 -2.03 -6.82 1.48
C VAL A 85 -1.91 -6.19 2.86
N LEU A 86 -2.99 -5.59 3.38
CA LEU A 86 -2.97 -4.94 4.70
C LEU A 86 -2.79 -5.96 5.83
N LEU A 87 -3.37 -7.15 5.71
CA LEU A 87 -3.25 -8.16 6.74
C LEU A 87 -1.88 -8.81 6.78
N ARG A 88 -1.19 -8.90 5.64
CA ARG A 88 0.13 -9.52 5.55
C ARG A 88 1.28 -8.52 5.72
N GLN A 89 1.03 -7.24 5.47
CA GLN A 89 2.05 -6.19 5.55
C GLN A 89 1.80 -5.31 6.77
N ALA A 90 2.22 -5.78 7.93
CA ALA A 90 2.01 -5.09 9.20
C ALA A 90 2.58 -3.66 9.21
N GLY A 91 3.69 -3.42 8.51
CA GLY A 91 4.27 -2.09 8.38
C GLY A 91 3.36 -1.12 7.66
N LEU A 92 2.69 -1.58 6.60
CA LEU A 92 1.73 -0.77 5.85
C LEU A 92 0.51 -0.44 6.73
N ALA A 93 -0.03 -1.45 7.42
CA ALA A 93 -1.18 -1.26 8.31
C ALA A 93 -0.86 -0.25 9.42
N ARG A 94 0.33 -0.34 10.04
CA ARG A 94 0.76 0.61 11.07
C ARG A 94 0.91 2.04 10.53
N ALA A 95 1.51 2.18 9.34
CA ALA A 95 1.68 3.48 8.71
C ALA A 95 0.34 4.11 8.36
N LEU A 96 -0.59 3.32 7.84
CA LEU A 96 -1.94 3.78 7.52
C LEU A 96 -2.69 4.21 8.78
N ALA A 97 -2.65 3.40 9.84
CA ALA A 97 -3.27 3.74 11.12
C ALA A 97 -2.70 5.03 11.70
N ARG A 98 -1.39 5.20 11.66
CA ARG A 98 -0.72 6.41 12.13
C ARG A 98 -1.16 7.64 11.34
N ARG A 99 -1.26 7.51 10.05
CA ARG A 99 -1.68 8.62 9.17
C ARG A 99 -3.13 9.01 9.44
N ILE A 100 -4.03 8.04 9.61
CA ILE A 100 -5.43 8.30 9.96
C ILE A 100 -5.52 9.03 11.30
N ARG A 101 -4.81 8.55 12.32
CA ARG A 101 -4.82 9.15 13.65
C ARG A 101 -4.17 10.54 13.69
N SER A 102 -3.31 10.88 12.75
CA SER A 102 -2.74 12.23 12.67
C SER A 102 -3.80 13.27 12.35
N VAL A 103 -4.87 12.90 11.66
CA VAL A 103 -6.00 13.77 11.33
C VAL A 103 -7.17 13.59 12.31
N ARG A 104 -7.43 12.34 12.72
CA ARG A 104 -8.48 11.99 13.68
C ARG A 104 -7.89 11.24 14.88
N PRO A 105 -7.40 11.96 15.91
CA PRO A 105 -6.73 11.30 17.04
C PRO A 105 -7.58 10.29 17.79
N ALA A 106 -8.91 10.45 17.78
CA ALA A 106 -9.82 9.53 18.45
C ALA A 106 -10.21 8.31 17.60
N ALA A 107 -9.67 8.19 16.38
CA ALA A 107 -9.99 7.06 15.50
C ALA A 107 -9.54 5.73 16.09
N VAL A 108 -10.39 4.72 15.95
CA VAL A 108 -10.06 3.33 16.28
C VAL A 108 -9.79 2.60 14.96
N VAL A 109 -8.58 2.09 14.83
CA VAL A 109 -8.14 1.38 13.62
C VAL A 109 -7.82 -0.07 14.00
N SER A 110 -8.49 -1.01 13.37
CA SER A 110 -8.32 -2.44 13.67
C SER A 110 -8.34 -3.27 12.39
N PRO A 111 -7.72 -4.45 12.43
CA PRO A 111 -7.80 -5.40 11.31
C PRO A 111 -9.18 -6.02 11.15
#